data_1da067d913a5cde3c56b69da9a745513
#
_entry.id   1da067d913a5cde3c56b69da9a745513
#
_cell.length_a   1.000
_cell.length_b   1.000
_cell.length_c   1.000
_cell.angle_alpha   90.00
_cell.angle_beta   90.00
_cell.angle_gamma   90.00
#
_symmetry.space_group_name_H-M   'P 1'
#
loop_
_entity.id
_entity.type
_entity.pdbx_description
1 polymer ?
#
loop_
_entity_poly.entity_id
_entity_poly.type
_entity_poly.pdbx_seq_one_letter_code
_entity_poly.pdbx_strand_id
1 'polypeptide(L)'
;MTMKNLTLALALLLQFSLFGQSTFPFDVVLEPLTITNLPGMQSYAAAQHNGKWLIIGGRIDGLHQRQPWQAFNAAGHNTSMYVIDPVAQTFYSAPLSGLGNDTLVAQLSSTNANFTQVGNYLYLLGGYGLDASAAHITHPMLTVIDVPSAIDDIVQGGTLDSTAFTHFSDDDFAVTGGKMLYLDGTFYLVGGHRFDGQYNPMGHNTFTQAYTEKVLPFTVSGTFPSLSISKGTPMVDTDELHRRDYNVTYMMDGGQTYFTAWSGVFQKTANLPFLNAVEVRDTGIYSVPGFSQYLNHYHCPTVSLYGENQAAMYTLFFGGIAQYYYDNGVLTQDNDVPFVKTIGVVEKRNGSYSESYSSTEMPGLLGAGGEFFPDHNLAANGEIFLADSLGTDTTWIGHIFGGISSPGANIFFGGMTNNSIASPTLFKVGFVRNSGLGVLESNYGDNLGLLVSPNPSNGKLIVQIQSQLQGMTAFEVFDTAGKMMLRTEVPTKDGANTIDLGALQIAAGKYVLTATQGGARQSINFIWN
;
A
#
# COMPACT_ATOMS: atom_id res chain seq x y z
N MET A 1 55.66 -18.32 -34.10
CA MET A 1 54.64 -18.99 -33.26
C MET A 1 53.81 -17.91 -32.62
N THR A 2 52.68 -17.60 -33.21
CA THR A 2 51.82 -16.42 -32.91
C THR A 2 50.76 -16.81 -31.89
N MET A 3 50.80 -16.19 -30.71
CA MET A 3 49.73 -16.27 -29.71
C MET A 3 48.56 -15.39 -30.16
N LYS A 4 47.40 -15.98 -30.38
CA LYS A 4 46.14 -15.29 -30.61
C LYS A 4 45.56 -14.86 -29.26
N ASN A 5 45.40 -13.56 -29.08
CA ASN A 5 44.68 -12.99 -27.96
C ASN A 5 43.19 -13.23 -28.15
N LEU A 6 42.60 -14.00 -27.24
CA LEU A 6 41.16 -14.20 -27.15
C LEU A 6 40.56 -13.12 -26.23
N THR A 7 39.97 -12.08 -26.82
CA THR A 7 39.29 -11.05 -26.06
C THR A 7 37.88 -11.56 -25.75
N LEU A 8 37.63 -11.90 -24.50
CA LEU A 8 36.32 -12.27 -24.00
C LEU A 8 35.50 -10.97 -23.76
N ALA A 9 34.57 -10.66 -24.65
CA ALA A 9 33.62 -9.59 -24.45
C ALA A 9 32.56 -10.07 -23.47
N LEU A 10 32.60 -9.59 -22.22
CA LEU A 10 31.57 -9.78 -21.22
C LEU A 10 30.40 -8.85 -21.58
N ALA A 11 29.36 -9.37 -22.22
CA ALA A 11 28.11 -8.64 -22.44
C ALA A 11 27.37 -8.54 -21.10
N LEU A 12 27.46 -7.37 -20.46
CA LEU A 12 26.61 -7.01 -19.35
C LEU A 12 25.19 -6.82 -19.92
N LEU A 13 24.32 -7.81 -19.77
CA LEU A 13 22.87 -7.63 -19.99
C LEU A 13 22.33 -6.77 -18.86
N LEU A 14 22.35 -5.45 -19.06
CA LEU A 14 21.52 -4.53 -18.31
C LEU A 14 20.06 -4.83 -18.68
N GLN A 15 19.37 -5.55 -17.82
CA GLN A 15 17.91 -5.61 -17.87
C GLN A 15 17.37 -4.25 -17.44
N PHE A 16 17.19 -3.35 -18.40
CA PHE A 16 16.33 -2.20 -18.20
C PHE A 16 14.89 -2.73 -18.14
N SER A 17 14.33 -2.81 -16.95
CA SER A 17 12.89 -2.90 -16.80
C SER A 17 12.30 -1.63 -17.44
N LEU A 18 11.68 -1.76 -18.60
CA LEU A 18 10.93 -0.69 -19.25
C LEU A 18 9.72 -0.40 -18.35
N PHE A 19 9.83 0.63 -17.52
CA PHE A 19 8.68 1.21 -16.84
C PHE A 19 7.81 1.87 -17.92
N GLY A 20 6.81 1.12 -18.39
CA GLY A 20 5.78 1.63 -19.27
C GLY A 20 4.96 2.70 -18.53
N GLN A 21 4.37 3.61 -19.28
CA GLN A 21 3.33 4.51 -18.78
C GLN A 21 2.28 3.68 -18.04
N SER A 22 1.78 4.18 -16.90
CA SER A 22 0.81 3.48 -16.06
C SER A 22 -0.31 2.85 -16.89
N THR A 23 -0.44 1.53 -16.80
CA THR A 23 -1.60 0.80 -17.34
C THR A 23 -2.81 0.90 -16.42
N PHE A 24 -2.65 1.58 -15.27
CA PHE A 24 -3.69 1.79 -14.29
C PHE A 24 -4.83 2.61 -14.89
N PRO A 25 -6.05 2.06 -14.98
CA PRO A 25 -7.13 2.62 -15.78
C PRO A 25 -7.94 3.71 -15.04
N PHE A 26 -7.42 4.25 -13.95
CA PHE A 26 -8.11 5.26 -13.15
C PHE A 26 -7.19 6.42 -12.77
N ASP A 27 -7.77 7.61 -12.68
CA ASP A 27 -7.18 8.74 -11.97
C ASP A 27 -7.60 8.68 -10.49
N VAL A 28 -6.63 8.89 -9.60
CA VAL A 28 -6.88 9.03 -8.17
C VAL A 28 -7.31 10.46 -7.87
N VAL A 29 -8.36 10.63 -7.08
CA VAL A 29 -8.83 11.93 -6.61
C VAL A 29 -8.70 11.97 -5.09
N LEU A 30 -7.99 13.00 -4.58
CA LEU A 30 -7.84 13.26 -3.16
C LEU A 30 -8.49 14.60 -2.83
N GLU A 31 -9.54 14.58 -2.00
CA GLU A 31 -10.21 15.79 -1.52
C GLU A 31 -9.90 15.97 -0.02
N PRO A 32 -9.18 17.03 0.37
CA PRO A 32 -8.86 17.25 1.78
C PRO A 32 -10.11 17.65 2.57
N LEU A 33 -10.24 17.07 3.77
CA LEU A 33 -11.25 17.42 4.76
C LEU A 33 -10.58 17.92 6.03
N THR A 34 -11.18 18.91 6.66
CA THR A 34 -10.67 19.46 7.93
C THR A 34 -11.72 19.35 9.01
N ILE A 35 -11.36 18.68 10.12
CA ILE A 35 -12.18 18.69 11.34
C ILE A 35 -11.48 19.58 12.34
N THR A 36 -12.17 20.64 12.78
CA THR A 36 -11.60 21.64 13.67
C THR A 36 -11.14 21.03 15.00
N ASN A 37 -9.87 21.27 15.37
CA ASN A 37 -9.22 20.77 16.60
C ASN A 37 -9.08 19.25 16.69
N LEU A 38 -9.29 18.49 15.62
CA LEU A 38 -8.96 17.07 15.62
C LEU A 38 -7.45 16.90 15.80
N PRO A 39 -6.99 16.14 16.80
CA PRO A 39 -5.56 15.87 16.94
C PRO A 39 -5.05 14.98 15.82
N GLY A 40 -3.80 15.20 15.42
CA GLY A 40 -3.09 14.27 14.53
C GLY A 40 -2.77 12.98 15.25
N MET A 41 -2.83 11.86 14.53
CA MET A 41 -2.48 10.53 15.05
C MET A 41 -1.78 9.71 13.97
N GLN A 42 -0.88 8.82 14.39
CA GLN A 42 -0.17 7.93 13.49
C GLN A 42 0.03 6.55 14.15
N SER A 43 0.11 5.49 13.33
CA SER A 43 0.37 4.11 13.75
C SER A 43 -0.60 3.60 14.83
N TYR A 44 -1.86 3.96 14.67
CA TYR A 44 -3.00 3.62 15.54
C TYR A 44 -3.75 2.40 15.01
N ALA A 45 -4.62 1.82 15.83
CA ALA A 45 -5.63 0.85 15.43
C ALA A 45 -6.97 1.54 15.18
N ALA A 46 -7.75 1.02 14.23
CA ALA A 46 -9.01 1.62 13.83
C ALA A 46 -10.12 0.58 13.61
N ALA A 47 -11.37 1.04 13.80
CA ALA A 47 -12.58 0.32 13.45
C ALA A 47 -13.66 1.28 12.96
N GLN A 48 -14.71 0.75 12.36
CA GLN A 48 -15.85 1.54 11.85
C GLN A 48 -17.17 0.94 12.28
N HIS A 49 -18.11 1.81 12.62
CA HIS A 49 -19.51 1.42 12.82
C HIS A 49 -20.45 2.59 12.47
N ASN A 50 -21.47 2.34 11.64
CA ASN A 50 -22.48 3.32 11.23
C ASN A 50 -21.87 4.65 10.76
N GLY A 51 -20.85 4.60 9.91
CA GLY A 51 -20.19 5.78 9.33
C GLY A 51 -19.26 6.54 10.28
N LYS A 52 -19.08 6.07 11.52
CA LYS A 52 -18.14 6.63 12.50
C LYS A 52 -16.90 5.75 12.61
N TRP A 53 -15.75 6.37 12.88
CA TRP A 53 -14.48 5.68 13.06
C TRP A 53 -14.07 5.70 14.53
N LEU A 54 -13.66 4.57 15.04
CA LEU A 54 -13.06 4.41 16.35
C LEU A 54 -11.55 4.33 16.19
N ILE A 55 -10.80 5.20 16.87
CA ILE A 55 -9.34 5.29 16.81
C ILE A 55 -8.76 4.98 18.18
N ILE A 56 -7.77 4.09 18.25
CA ILE A 56 -7.20 3.58 19.51
C ILE A 56 -5.68 3.51 19.39
N GLY A 57 -4.97 3.93 20.43
CA GLY A 57 -3.52 3.86 20.50
C GLY A 57 -2.84 4.74 19.45
N GLY A 58 -1.65 4.34 19.04
CA GLY A 58 -0.81 5.12 18.17
C GLY A 58 -0.08 6.24 18.90
N ARG A 59 0.42 7.19 18.12
CA ARG A 59 1.15 8.34 18.64
C ARG A 59 0.58 9.65 18.13
N ILE A 60 0.71 10.68 18.97
CA ILE A 60 0.29 12.06 18.69
C ILE A 60 1.46 12.97 18.31
N ASP A 61 2.68 12.45 18.28
CA ASP A 61 3.88 13.11 17.76
C ASP A 61 4.23 12.60 16.33
N GLY A 62 5.27 13.17 15.75
CA GLY A 62 5.75 12.76 14.41
C GLY A 62 6.65 11.52 14.45
N LEU A 63 7.64 11.52 13.55
CA LEU A 63 8.65 10.47 13.50
C LEU A 63 9.45 10.44 14.81
N HIS A 64 9.71 9.26 15.33
CA HIS A 64 10.48 9.08 16.56
C HIS A 64 11.85 9.77 16.49
N GLN A 65 12.30 10.32 17.61
CA GLN A 65 13.58 11.01 17.72
C GLN A 65 14.76 10.05 17.54
N ARG A 66 15.90 10.56 17.06
CA ARG A 66 17.14 9.80 16.98
C ARG A 66 17.83 9.63 18.33
N GLN A 67 17.61 10.56 19.25
CA GLN A 67 18.19 10.47 20.59
C GLN A 67 17.48 9.39 21.39
N PRO A 68 18.18 8.37 21.91
CA PRO A 68 17.55 7.22 22.55
C PRO A 68 16.60 7.59 23.70
N TRP A 69 16.97 8.58 24.51
CA TRP A 69 16.16 9.04 25.64
C TRP A 69 14.92 9.85 25.23
N GLN A 70 14.78 10.17 23.96
CA GLN A 70 13.62 10.87 23.39
C GLN A 70 12.81 9.98 22.44
N ALA A 71 13.35 8.81 22.06
CA ALA A 71 12.66 7.89 21.18
C ALA A 71 11.49 7.23 21.92
N PHE A 72 10.30 7.32 21.35
CA PHE A 72 9.06 6.74 21.90
C PHE A 72 8.76 7.12 23.36
N ASN A 73 9.03 8.38 23.74
CA ASN A 73 8.73 8.85 25.09
C ASN A 73 7.21 8.86 25.37
N ALA A 74 6.86 8.83 26.68
CA ALA A 74 5.48 8.75 27.15
C ALA A 74 4.58 9.89 26.64
N ALA A 75 5.12 11.11 26.49
CA ALA A 75 4.35 12.26 26.06
C ALA A 75 3.80 12.16 24.61
N GLY A 76 4.39 11.31 23.79
CA GLY A 76 3.91 11.04 22.43
C GLY A 76 2.86 9.94 22.33
N HIS A 77 2.55 9.21 23.41
CA HIS A 77 1.52 8.17 23.39
C HIS A 77 0.13 8.80 23.34
N ASN A 78 -0.74 8.22 22.53
CA ASN A 78 -2.17 8.51 22.58
C ASN A 78 -2.79 7.77 23.78
N THR A 79 -3.31 8.50 24.74
CA THR A 79 -3.93 7.98 25.96
C THR A 79 -5.46 8.12 25.97
N SER A 80 -6.06 8.35 24.81
CA SER A 80 -7.51 8.49 24.63
C SER A 80 -7.99 7.65 23.44
N MET A 81 -9.25 7.25 23.49
CA MET A 81 -9.95 6.75 22.32
C MET A 81 -10.72 7.90 21.67
N TYR A 82 -10.75 7.92 20.34
CA TYR A 82 -11.45 8.93 19.56
C TYR A 82 -12.54 8.29 18.70
N VAL A 83 -13.66 8.99 18.58
CA VAL A 83 -14.69 8.70 17.58
C VAL A 83 -14.75 9.86 16.61
N ILE A 84 -14.52 9.58 15.34
CA ILE A 84 -14.55 10.58 14.25
C ILE A 84 -15.79 10.32 13.39
N ASP A 85 -16.58 11.36 13.14
CA ASP A 85 -17.65 11.37 12.16
C ASP A 85 -17.20 12.22 10.96
N PRO A 86 -16.73 11.59 9.86
CA PRO A 86 -16.19 12.32 8.71
C PRO A 86 -17.25 13.08 7.92
N VAL A 87 -18.53 12.65 8.01
CA VAL A 87 -19.65 13.30 7.32
C VAL A 87 -20.11 14.54 8.09
N ALA A 88 -20.29 14.43 9.40
CA ALA A 88 -20.62 15.56 10.26
C ALA A 88 -19.40 16.48 10.52
N GLN A 89 -18.19 16.04 10.18
CA GLN A 89 -16.91 16.72 10.45
C GLN A 89 -16.74 17.07 11.94
N THR A 90 -17.05 16.10 12.79
CA THR A 90 -16.97 16.21 14.26
C THR A 90 -16.16 15.05 14.83
N PHE A 91 -15.66 15.22 16.03
CA PHE A 91 -15.04 14.13 16.79
C PHE A 91 -15.41 14.21 18.28
N TYR A 92 -15.28 13.06 18.94
CA TYR A 92 -15.47 12.86 20.38
C TYR A 92 -14.26 12.10 20.92
N SER A 93 -14.02 12.19 22.22
CA SER A 93 -12.93 11.43 22.85
C SER A 93 -13.25 11.07 24.30
N ALA A 94 -12.69 9.95 24.74
CA ALA A 94 -12.70 9.53 26.12
C ALA A 94 -11.30 9.07 26.56
N PRO A 95 -10.84 9.42 27.79
CA PRO A 95 -9.55 9.00 28.30
C PRO A 95 -9.55 7.50 28.63
N LEU A 96 -8.50 6.79 28.25
CA LEU A 96 -8.33 5.36 28.53
C LEU A 96 -8.24 5.06 30.05
N SER A 97 -7.80 6.03 30.85
CA SER A 97 -7.71 5.88 32.32
C SER A 97 -9.06 5.55 32.98
N GLY A 98 -10.17 5.86 32.30
CA GLY A 98 -11.53 5.51 32.78
C GLY A 98 -11.80 4.01 32.85
N LEU A 99 -11.01 3.16 32.17
CA LEU A 99 -11.19 1.71 32.17
C LEU A 99 -10.78 1.02 33.49
N GLY A 100 -10.00 1.69 34.35
CA GLY A 100 -9.64 1.17 35.66
C GLY A 100 -8.78 -0.12 35.66
N ASN A 101 -8.19 -0.49 34.51
CA ASN A 101 -7.30 -1.63 34.33
C ASN A 101 -5.99 -1.17 33.67
N ASP A 102 -4.94 -1.00 34.47
CA ASP A 102 -3.68 -0.41 34.01
C ASP A 102 -3.01 -1.22 32.88
N THR A 103 -3.14 -2.55 32.88
CA THR A 103 -2.59 -3.40 31.83
C THR A 103 -3.33 -3.19 30.49
N LEU A 104 -4.65 -3.10 30.55
CA LEU A 104 -5.47 -2.81 29.37
C LEU A 104 -5.19 -1.40 28.83
N VAL A 105 -5.16 -0.40 29.71
CA VAL A 105 -4.83 0.99 29.38
C VAL A 105 -3.45 1.08 28.70
N ALA A 106 -2.45 0.37 29.23
CA ALA A 106 -1.11 0.31 28.68
C ALA A 106 -1.08 -0.23 27.25
N GLN A 107 -1.75 -1.35 26.99
CA GLN A 107 -1.84 -1.90 25.63
C GLN A 107 -2.61 -0.97 24.68
N LEU A 108 -3.77 -0.44 25.10
CA LEU A 108 -4.58 0.45 24.27
C LEU A 108 -3.92 1.81 23.99
N SER A 109 -2.87 2.18 24.75
CA SER A 109 -2.02 3.35 24.51
C SER A 109 -0.78 3.03 23.64
N SER A 110 -0.59 1.78 23.21
CA SER A 110 0.57 1.35 22.43
C SER A 110 0.47 1.79 20.96
N THR A 111 1.60 1.76 20.27
CA THR A 111 1.70 2.06 18.83
C THR A 111 2.03 0.81 18.01
N ASN A 112 1.77 0.84 16.71
CA ASN A 112 2.03 -0.27 15.78
C ASN A 112 1.43 -1.61 16.23
N ALA A 113 0.26 -1.59 16.88
CA ALA A 113 -0.50 -2.79 17.17
C ALA A 113 -1.05 -3.41 15.89
N ASN A 114 -1.16 -4.74 15.89
CA ASN A 114 -1.80 -5.45 14.78
C ASN A 114 -3.32 -5.47 15.03
N PHE A 115 -4.10 -5.12 14.05
CA PHE A 115 -5.55 -5.07 14.23
C PHE A 115 -6.31 -5.50 12.99
N THR A 116 -7.54 -5.97 13.21
CA THR A 116 -8.54 -6.18 12.16
C THR A 116 -9.94 -6.13 12.77
N GLN A 117 -10.90 -5.64 12.03
CA GLN A 117 -12.31 -5.65 12.45
C GLN A 117 -13.05 -6.81 11.79
N VAL A 118 -13.83 -7.54 12.59
CA VAL A 118 -14.73 -8.59 12.10
C VAL A 118 -16.14 -8.33 12.65
N GLY A 119 -17.05 -7.95 11.78
CA GLY A 119 -18.38 -7.53 12.18
C GLY A 119 -18.33 -6.33 13.15
N ASN A 120 -18.94 -6.50 14.32
CA ASN A 120 -18.98 -5.45 15.36
C ASN A 120 -17.75 -5.45 16.27
N TYR A 121 -16.77 -6.31 16.06
CA TYR A 121 -15.66 -6.47 17.00
C TYR A 121 -14.34 -6.06 16.35
N LEU A 122 -13.60 -5.19 17.04
CA LEU A 122 -12.20 -4.91 16.73
C LEU A 122 -11.31 -5.85 17.55
N TYR A 123 -10.42 -6.54 16.86
CA TYR A 123 -9.37 -7.38 17.44
C TYR A 123 -8.07 -6.58 17.36
N LEU A 124 -7.47 -6.26 18.52
CA LEU A 124 -6.23 -5.52 18.66
C LEU A 124 -5.20 -6.38 19.36
N LEU A 125 -4.09 -6.65 18.70
CA LEU A 125 -3.06 -7.58 19.16
C LEU A 125 -1.70 -6.90 19.25
N GLY A 126 -1.00 -7.13 20.38
CA GLY A 126 0.36 -6.67 20.57
C GLY A 126 0.47 -5.16 20.73
N GLY A 127 1.34 -4.54 19.95
CA GLY A 127 1.69 -3.13 20.01
C GLY A 127 2.88 -2.84 20.93
N TYR A 128 3.65 -1.80 20.61
CA TYR A 128 4.82 -1.36 21.38
C TYR A 128 4.50 -0.12 22.20
N GLY A 129 4.83 -0.14 23.47
CA GLY A 129 4.53 0.97 24.37
C GLY A 129 5.08 0.75 25.77
N LEU A 130 4.58 1.56 26.71
CA LEU A 130 4.91 1.41 28.12
C LEU A 130 3.96 0.44 28.81
N ASP A 131 4.48 -0.45 29.66
CA ASP A 131 3.66 -1.21 30.58
C ASP A 131 3.24 -0.40 31.82
N ALA A 132 2.49 -0.99 32.73
CA ALA A 132 2.05 -0.36 33.97
C ALA A 132 3.21 0.05 34.89
N SER A 133 4.41 -0.50 34.70
CA SER A 133 5.63 -0.12 35.43
C SER A 133 6.48 0.91 34.71
N ALA A 134 6.01 1.45 33.59
CA ALA A 134 6.70 2.35 32.69
C ALA A 134 7.93 1.74 31.98
N ALA A 135 7.97 0.42 31.84
CA ALA A 135 8.94 -0.25 30.99
C ALA A 135 8.44 -0.32 29.54
N HIS A 136 9.32 -0.11 28.57
CA HIS A 136 9.00 -0.28 27.17
C HIS A 136 8.94 -1.77 26.80
N ILE A 137 7.79 -2.23 26.31
CA ILE A 137 7.56 -3.63 25.93
C ILE A 137 6.73 -3.74 24.66
N THR A 138 6.76 -4.90 24.03
CA THR A 138 5.71 -5.34 23.14
C THR A 138 4.65 -6.09 23.95
N HIS A 139 3.42 -5.60 23.97
CA HIS A 139 2.36 -6.13 24.80
C HIS A 139 1.96 -7.56 24.37
N PRO A 140 2.00 -8.56 25.27
CA PRO A 140 1.65 -9.94 24.95
C PRO A 140 0.13 -10.18 25.06
N MET A 141 -0.68 -9.36 24.40
CA MET A 141 -2.13 -9.37 24.58
C MET A 141 -2.87 -9.29 23.25
N LEU A 142 -4.02 -9.99 23.21
CA LEU A 142 -5.11 -9.73 22.25
C LEU A 142 -6.27 -9.12 23.02
N THR A 143 -6.71 -7.94 22.66
CA THR A 143 -7.93 -7.30 23.16
C THR A 143 -9.01 -7.31 22.09
N VAL A 144 -10.21 -7.75 22.46
CA VAL A 144 -11.41 -7.71 21.62
C VAL A 144 -12.32 -6.62 22.15
N ILE A 145 -12.77 -5.72 21.28
CA ILE A 145 -13.51 -4.53 21.61
C ILE A 145 -14.85 -4.57 20.89
N ASP A 146 -15.96 -4.39 21.63
CA ASP A 146 -17.28 -4.16 21.08
C ASP A 146 -17.34 -2.72 20.54
N VAL A 147 -17.21 -2.57 19.22
CA VAL A 147 -17.07 -1.27 18.54
C VAL A 147 -18.33 -0.40 18.68
N PRO A 148 -19.57 -0.92 18.47
CA PRO A 148 -20.80 -0.18 18.74
C PRO A 148 -20.85 0.40 20.16
N SER A 149 -20.61 -0.46 21.17
CA SER A 149 -20.67 -0.04 22.58
C SER A 149 -19.61 1.02 22.90
N ALA A 150 -18.37 0.83 22.45
CA ALA A 150 -17.28 1.79 22.66
C ALA A 150 -17.56 3.15 21.98
N ILE A 151 -18.13 3.14 20.76
CA ILE A 151 -18.53 4.37 20.06
C ILE A 151 -19.63 5.08 20.81
N ASP A 152 -20.66 4.36 21.26
CA ASP A 152 -21.79 4.93 21.98
C ASP A 152 -21.36 5.53 23.32
N ASP A 153 -20.50 4.86 24.09
CA ASP A 153 -19.92 5.35 25.32
C ASP A 153 -19.20 6.69 25.14
N ILE A 154 -18.36 6.78 24.11
CA ILE A 154 -17.58 7.98 23.81
C ILE A 154 -18.48 9.12 23.34
N VAL A 155 -19.44 8.86 22.46
CA VAL A 155 -20.31 9.90 21.87
C VAL A 155 -21.33 10.42 22.89
N GLN A 156 -21.87 9.56 23.77
CA GLN A 156 -22.92 9.94 24.69
C GLN A 156 -22.39 10.46 26.03
N GLY A 157 -21.27 9.91 26.51
CA GLY A 157 -20.80 10.20 27.88
C GLY A 157 -19.37 10.66 28.00
N GLY A 158 -18.54 10.49 26.98
CA GLY A 158 -17.09 10.75 27.07
C GLY A 158 -16.37 9.86 28.09
N THR A 159 -16.95 8.70 28.42
CA THR A 159 -16.40 7.69 29.34
C THR A 159 -16.43 6.34 28.64
N LEU A 160 -15.58 5.41 29.07
CA LEU A 160 -15.50 4.05 28.55
C LEU A 160 -16.03 3.07 29.58
N ASP A 161 -16.92 2.17 29.18
CA ASP A 161 -17.33 1.03 30.00
C ASP A 161 -16.39 -0.17 29.75
N SER A 162 -15.75 -0.67 30.79
CA SER A 162 -14.87 -1.83 30.71
C SER A 162 -15.56 -3.10 30.19
N THR A 163 -16.88 -3.18 30.22
CA THR A 163 -17.67 -4.31 29.68
C THR A 163 -17.61 -4.39 28.15
N ALA A 164 -17.23 -3.31 27.46
CA ALA A 164 -16.99 -3.31 26.02
C ALA A 164 -15.65 -3.94 25.61
N PHE A 165 -14.86 -4.44 26.58
CA PHE A 165 -13.50 -4.97 26.35
C PHE A 165 -13.35 -6.36 26.97
N THR A 166 -12.72 -7.27 26.24
CA THR A 166 -12.21 -8.52 26.77
C THR A 166 -10.81 -8.78 26.24
N HIS A 167 -9.91 -9.36 27.04
CA HIS A 167 -8.53 -9.52 26.65
C HIS A 167 -7.96 -10.87 27.08
N PHE A 168 -6.94 -11.30 26.35
CA PHE A 168 -6.21 -12.54 26.52
C PHE A 168 -4.72 -12.26 26.52
N SER A 169 -3.98 -12.93 27.40
CA SER A 169 -2.53 -12.81 27.45
C SER A 169 -1.88 -14.08 26.90
N ASP A 170 -0.95 -13.92 25.95
CA ASP A 170 -0.18 -15.03 25.36
C ASP A 170 1.13 -14.46 24.78
N ASP A 171 2.26 -15.11 25.05
CA ASP A 171 3.56 -14.65 24.55
C ASP A 171 3.68 -14.63 23.03
N ASP A 172 2.94 -15.48 22.30
CA ASP A 172 2.86 -15.42 20.83
C ASP A 172 2.19 -14.14 20.30
N PHE A 173 1.48 -13.41 21.14
CA PHE A 173 0.84 -12.14 20.81
C PHE A 173 1.73 -10.93 21.07
N ALA A 174 2.93 -11.13 21.64
CA ALA A 174 3.91 -10.05 21.79
C ALA A 174 4.54 -9.68 20.45
N VAL A 175 3.74 -9.05 19.58
CA VAL A 175 4.12 -8.67 18.21
C VAL A 175 3.74 -7.22 17.92
N THR A 176 4.66 -6.47 17.33
CA THR A 176 4.44 -5.12 16.82
C THR A 176 4.95 -5.00 15.38
N GLY A 177 4.43 -4.06 14.61
CA GLY A 177 4.86 -3.82 13.23
C GLY A 177 4.62 -4.98 12.26
N GLY A 178 3.73 -5.92 12.60
CA GLY A 178 3.17 -6.93 11.71
C GLY A 178 1.83 -6.48 11.14
N LYS A 179 1.05 -7.44 10.61
CA LYS A 179 -0.34 -7.19 10.18
C LYS A 179 -1.22 -8.37 10.58
N MET A 180 -2.42 -8.09 11.04
CA MET A 180 -3.43 -9.10 11.33
C MET A 180 -4.58 -8.99 10.34
N LEU A 181 -4.95 -10.11 9.71
CA LEU A 181 -6.02 -10.20 8.73
C LEU A 181 -6.98 -11.35 9.12
N TYR A 182 -8.17 -11.32 8.54
CA TYR A 182 -9.19 -12.33 8.79
C TYR A 182 -9.72 -12.89 7.47
N LEU A 183 -9.70 -14.21 7.32
CA LEU A 183 -10.22 -14.89 6.14
C LEU A 183 -10.84 -16.22 6.54
N ASP A 184 -12.07 -16.47 6.09
CA ASP A 184 -12.78 -17.76 6.25
C ASP A 184 -12.78 -18.30 7.70
N GLY A 185 -13.06 -17.42 8.68
CA GLY A 185 -13.15 -17.81 10.07
C GLY A 185 -11.82 -17.85 10.82
N THR A 186 -10.71 -17.58 10.17
CA THR A 186 -9.35 -17.64 10.74
C THR A 186 -8.68 -16.28 10.72
N PHE A 187 -8.06 -15.91 11.82
CA PHE A 187 -7.15 -14.78 11.93
C PHE A 187 -5.74 -15.22 11.52
N TYR A 188 -5.03 -14.37 10.82
CA TYR A 188 -3.66 -14.58 10.39
C TYR A 188 -2.81 -13.41 10.88
N LEU A 189 -1.94 -13.66 11.86
CA LEU A 189 -0.92 -12.71 12.29
C LEU A 189 0.32 -12.94 11.44
N VAL A 190 0.60 -11.99 10.53
CA VAL A 190 1.67 -12.10 9.55
C VAL A 190 2.88 -11.30 10.02
N GLY A 191 4.04 -11.94 10.14
CA GLY A 191 5.34 -11.32 10.43
C GLY A 191 5.34 -10.39 11.64
N GLY A 192 6.09 -9.29 11.54
CA GLY A 192 6.33 -8.36 12.65
C GLY A 192 7.45 -8.83 13.57
N HIS A 193 7.59 -8.20 14.71
CA HIS A 193 8.64 -8.51 15.66
C HIS A 193 8.19 -8.30 17.12
N ARG A 194 8.87 -8.95 18.04
CA ARG A 194 8.88 -8.57 19.46
C ARG A 194 10.01 -7.60 19.70
N PHE A 195 9.73 -6.53 20.41
CA PHE A 195 10.67 -5.46 20.72
C PHE A 195 10.48 -5.04 22.18
N ASP A 196 11.44 -5.35 23.04
CA ASP A 196 11.38 -5.05 24.47
C ASP A 196 12.57 -4.16 24.86
N GLY A 197 12.32 -3.11 25.61
CA GLY A 197 13.27 -2.05 25.93
C GLY A 197 13.08 -0.78 25.10
N GLN A 198 13.75 0.31 25.49
CA GLN A 198 13.64 1.57 24.80
C GLN A 198 14.41 1.56 23.48
N TYR A 199 13.73 1.90 22.39
CA TYR A 199 14.32 1.96 21.05
C TYR A 199 15.53 2.91 21.02
N ASN A 200 16.64 2.42 20.46
CA ASN A 200 17.89 3.16 20.34
C ASN A 200 18.46 3.06 18.94
N PRO A 201 18.18 4.04 18.05
CA PRO A 201 18.69 4.02 16.69
C PRO A 201 20.22 4.21 16.59
N MET A 202 20.89 4.50 17.70
CA MET A 202 22.33 4.67 17.77
C MET A 202 23.09 3.36 18.05
N GLY A 203 22.38 2.22 18.11
CA GLY A 203 22.97 0.88 18.16
C GLY A 203 23.52 0.45 19.52
N HIS A 204 23.00 0.99 20.63
CA HIS A 204 23.34 0.53 21.99
C HIS A 204 22.36 -0.53 22.51
N ASN A 205 22.82 -1.37 23.44
CA ASN A 205 22.04 -2.48 24.01
C ASN A 205 20.99 -2.00 25.04
N THR A 206 20.04 -1.17 24.61
CA THR A 206 18.92 -0.72 25.46
C THR A 206 17.63 -1.49 25.18
N PHE A 207 17.65 -2.39 24.21
CA PHE A 207 16.50 -3.20 23.81
C PHE A 207 16.91 -4.59 23.33
N THR A 208 15.93 -5.47 23.26
CA THR A 208 16.00 -6.75 22.55
C THR A 208 14.99 -6.74 21.41
N GLN A 209 15.34 -7.36 20.29
CA GLN A 209 14.48 -7.47 19.12
C GLN A 209 14.53 -8.89 18.56
N ALA A 210 13.38 -9.47 18.30
CA ALA A 210 13.25 -10.77 17.66
C ALA A 210 12.12 -10.71 16.60
N TYR A 211 12.47 -10.90 15.33
CA TYR A 211 11.46 -11.05 14.28
C TYR A 211 10.68 -12.34 14.47
N THR A 212 9.37 -12.32 14.18
CA THR A 212 8.52 -13.52 14.32
C THR A 212 8.77 -14.52 13.20
N GLU A 213 9.09 -14.05 12.01
CA GLU A 213 9.42 -14.83 10.81
C GLU A 213 8.38 -15.91 10.49
N LYS A 214 7.12 -15.66 10.88
CA LYS A 214 6.03 -16.63 10.75
C LYS A 214 4.69 -15.96 10.43
N VAL A 215 3.78 -16.75 9.89
CA VAL A 215 2.34 -16.47 9.92
C VAL A 215 1.73 -17.35 10.99
N LEU A 216 1.11 -16.76 12.01
CA LEU A 216 0.39 -17.48 13.06
C LEU A 216 -1.11 -17.46 12.77
N PRO A 217 -1.72 -18.56 12.32
CA PRO A 217 -3.16 -18.67 12.23
C PRO A 217 -3.76 -18.95 13.62
N PHE A 218 -4.91 -18.33 13.92
CA PHE A 218 -5.69 -18.63 15.11
C PHE A 218 -7.18 -18.37 14.90
N THR A 219 -8.01 -18.97 15.71
CA THR A 219 -9.46 -18.75 15.71
C THR A 219 -9.91 -18.21 17.05
N VAL A 220 -10.96 -17.38 17.01
CA VAL A 220 -11.67 -16.89 18.20
C VAL A 220 -13.09 -17.44 18.14
N SER A 221 -13.54 -18.09 19.20
CA SER A 221 -14.86 -18.71 19.29
C SER A 221 -15.56 -18.32 20.59
N GLY A 222 -16.86 -18.57 20.68
CA GLY A 222 -17.68 -18.18 21.82
C GLY A 222 -18.57 -16.97 21.52
N THR A 223 -19.17 -16.42 22.55
CA THR A 223 -20.00 -15.23 22.49
C THR A 223 -19.39 -14.16 23.39
N PHE A 224 -19.19 -12.97 22.87
CA PHE A 224 -18.64 -11.85 23.64
C PHE A 224 -19.45 -11.61 24.92
N PRO A 225 -18.82 -11.37 26.09
CA PRO A 225 -17.37 -11.30 26.31
C PRO A 225 -16.69 -12.66 26.60
N SER A 226 -17.44 -13.77 26.62
CA SER A 226 -16.92 -15.11 26.93
C SER A 226 -16.35 -15.78 25.68
N LEU A 227 -15.16 -15.35 25.30
CA LEU A 227 -14.44 -15.83 24.12
C LEU A 227 -13.34 -16.83 24.50
N SER A 228 -12.92 -17.63 23.52
CA SER A 228 -11.77 -18.53 23.63
C SER A 228 -10.95 -18.49 22.34
N ILE A 229 -9.62 -18.69 22.49
CA ILE A 229 -8.67 -18.65 21.39
C ILE A 229 -8.08 -20.04 21.18
N SER A 230 -7.98 -20.44 19.91
CA SER A 230 -7.26 -21.65 19.51
C SER A 230 -6.23 -21.30 18.44
N LYS A 231 -4.95 -21.56 18.73
CA LYS A 231 -3.84 -21.32 17.80
C LYS A 231 -3.66 -22.52 16.88
N GLY A 232 -3.48 -22.25 15.58
CA GLY A 232 -3.09 -23.25 14.58
C GLY A 232 -1.57 -23.41 14.48
N THR A 233 -1.13 -24.26 13.57
CA THR A 233 0.31 -24.46 13.31
C THR A 233 0.84 -23.27 12.52
N PRO A 234 1.90 -22.58 13.01
CA PRO A 234 2.50 -21.48 12.28
C PRO A 234 3.14 -21.94 10.97
N MET A 235 3.02 -21.13 9.93
CA MET A 235 3.86 -21.23 8.73
C MET A 235 5.10 -20.36 8.96
N VAL A 236 6.29 -20.92 8.80
CA VAL A 236 7.56 -20.23 9.09
C VAL A 236 8.35 -20.03 7.80
N ASP A 237 8.80 -18.81 7.59
CA ASP A 237 9.76 -18.46 6.53
C ASP A 237 10.68 -17.36 7.05
N THR A 238 11.89 -17.76 7.40
CA THR A 238 12.87 -16.88 8.05
C THR A 238 13.43 -15.83 7.10
N ASP A 239 13.36 -16.04 5.79
CA ASP A 239 13.90 -15.11 4.80
C ASP A 239 12.83 -14.13 4.33
N GLU A 240 11.66 -14.63 3.98
CA GLU A 240 10.60 -13.82 3.41
C GLU A 240 9.80 -13.04 4.47
N LEU A 241 9.71 -13.53 5.70
CA LEU A 241 8.97 -12.87 6.79
C LEU A 241 9.88 -12.21 7.84
N HIS A 242 11.17 -12.05 7.56
CA HIS A 242 12.07 -11.22 8.37
C HIS A 242 11.82 -9.75 8.11
N ARG A 243 10.59 -9.29 8.36
CA ARG A 243 10.17 -7.92 8.07
C ARG A 243 9.14 -7.38 9.05
N ARG A 244 9.11 -6.07 9.19
CA ARG A 244 8.18 -5.30 10.00
C ARG A 244 7.79 -3.99 9.29
N ASP A 245 6.81 -3.28 9.82
CA ASP A 245 6.37 -1.98 9.31
C ASP A 245 6.11 -2.02 7.80
N TYR A 246 5.30 -2.97 7.37
CA TYR A 246 4.99 -3.25 5.97
C TYR A 246 3.48 -3.25 5.74
N ASN A 247 3.09 -3.31 4.48
CA ASN A 247 1.70 -3.44 4.11
C ASN A 247 1.38 -4.91 3.80
N VAL A 248 0.22 -5.38 4.25
CA VAL A 248 -0.35 -6.67 3.81
C VAL A 248 -1.76 -6.40 3.36
N THR A 249 -2.08 -6.80 2.15
CA THR A 249 -3.40 -6.57 1.55
C THR A 249 -4.06 -7.87 1.11
N TYR A 250 -5.38 -7.84 1.08
CA TYR A 250 -6.15 -8.90 0.41
C TYR A 250 -5.91 -8.83 -1.09
N MET A 251 -5.74 -10.00 -1.68
CA MET A 251 -5.60 -10.22 -3.11
C MET A 251 -6.64 -11.23 -3.58
N MET A 252 -7.04 -11.14 -4.83
CA MET A 252 -7.97 -12.08 -5.46
C MET A 252 -7.37 -12.61 -6.77
N ASP A 253 -7.48 -13.93 -6.98
CA ASP A 253 -7.03 -14.59 -8.21
C ASP A 253 -7.91 -15.81 -8.46
N GLY A 254 -8.56 -15.89 -9.63
CA GLY A 254 -9.43 -17.01 -9.99
C GLY A 254 -10.57 -17.26 -8.99
N GLY A 255 -11.07 -16.23 -8.30
CA GLY A 255 -12.10 -16.32 -7.27
C GLY A 255 -11.59 -16.76 -5.89
N GLN A 256 -10.29 -16.99 -5.72
CA GLN A 256 -9.67 -17.28 -4.44
C GLN A 256 -9.08 -16.00 -3.84
N THR A 257 -9.39 -15.76 -2.57
CA THR A 257 -8.80 -14.67 -1.78
C THR A 257 -7.58 -15.17 -1.01
N TYR A 258 -6.52 -14.37 -0.96
CA TYR A 258 -5.29 -14.63 -0.21
C TYR A 258 -4.65 -13.29 0.21
N PHE A 259 -3.48 -13.30 0.81
CA PHE A 259 -2.79 -12.09 1.24
C PHE A 259 -1.48 -11.91 0.48
N THR A 260 -1.06 -10.65 0.29
CA THR A 260 0.29 -10.34 -0.16
C THR A 260 0.93 -9.33 0.77
N ALA A 261 2.11 -9.67 1.27
CA ALA A 261 2.98 -8.77 2.02
C ALA A 261 3.89 -7.99 1.05
N TRP A 262 3.92 -6.68 1.21
CA TRP A 262 4.58 -5.72 0.35
C TRP A 262 5.69 -5.00 1.09
N SER A 263 6.90 -4.94 0.51
CA SER A 263 8.01 -4.20 1.10
C SER A 263 8.32 -4.58 2.56
N GLY A 264 8.48 -3.57 3.44
CA GLY A 264 8.82 -3.71 4.86
C GLY A 264 10.31 -3.65 5.13
N VAL A 265 10.68 -3.53 6.39
CA VAL A 265 12.04 -3.33 6.86
C VAL A 265 12.39 -4.31 8.00
N PHE A 266 13.67 -4.63 8.17
CA PHE A 266 14.83 -4.39 7.33
C PHE A 266 15.31 -5.71 6.75
N GLN A 267 15.98 -5.66 5.59
CA GLN A 267 16.66 -6.84 5.04
C GLN A 267 17.70 -7.38 6.02
N LYS A 268 17.97 -8.68 5.99
CA LYS A 268 18.97 -9.31 6.88
C LYS A 268 20.40 -8.79 6.67
N THR A 269 20.70 -8.33 5.47
CA THR A 269 22.07 -7.94 5.06
C THR A 269 22.26 -6.43 4.94
N ALA A 270 21.18 -5.66 4.97
CA ALA A 270 21.20 -4.20 4.82
C ALA A 270 20.03 -3.55 5.57
N ASN A 271 20.24 -2.35 6.10
CA ASN A 271 19.18 -1.56 6.72
C ASN A 271 18.31 -0.86 5.64
N LEU A 272 17.77 -1.66 4.73
CA LEU A 272 16.97 -1.22 3.59
C LEU A 272 15.65 -1.99 3.51
N PRO A 273 14.61 -1.40 2.89
CA PRO A 273 13.35 -2.11 2.65
C PRO A 273 13.51 -3.28 1.70
N PHE A 274 12.64 -4.27 1.83
CA PHE A 274 12.52 -5.36 0.87
C PHE A 274 11.96 -4.83 -0.46
N LEU A 275 12.41 -5.42 -1.56
CA LEU A 275 11.91 -5.12 -2.92
C LEU A 275 10.97 -6.20 -3.45
N ASN A 276 10.88 -7.35 -2.79
CA ASN A 276 10.01 -8.43 -3.22
C ASN A 276 8.65 -8.40 -2.51
N ALA A 277 7.63 -8.86 -3.22
CA ALA A 277 6.33 -9.17 -2.66
C ALA A 277 6.28 -10.66 -2.25
N VAL A 278 5.47 -10.97 -1.23
CA VAL A 278 5.32 -12.32 -0.69
C VAL A 278 3.83 -12.67 -0.59
N GLU A 279 3.40 -13.66 -1.35
CA GLU A 279 2.06 -14.21 -1.25
C GLU A 279 1.96 -15.16 -0.04
N VAL A 280 0.95 -14.95 0.79
CA VAL A 280 0.59 -15.81 1.91
C VAL A 280 -0.73 -16.49 1.58
N ARG A 281 -0.69 -17.79 1.37
CA ARG A 281 -1.83 -18.63 1.01
C ARG A 281 -2.03 -19.72 2.08
N ASP A 282 -3.15 -20.39 2.04
CA ASP A 282 -3.43 -21.57 2.88
C ASP A 282 -2.39 -22.69 2.67
N THR A 283 -1.80 -22.75 1.48
CA THR A 283 -0.81 -23.75 1.08
C THR A 283 0.63 -23.38 1.45
N GLY A 284 0.91 -22.14 1.87
CA GLY A 284 2.26 -21.70 2.25
C GLY A 284 2.56 -20.24 1.95
N ILE A 285 3.86 -19.91 2.04
CA ILE A 285 4.43 -18.59 1.83
C ILE A 285 5.26 -18.65 0.54
N TYR A 286 5.04 -17.69 -0.37
CA TYR A 286 5.64 -17.71 -1.69
C TYR A 286 6.20 -16.34 -2.07
N SER A 287 7.50 -16.25 -2.28
CA SER A 287 8.08 -15.05 -2.91
C SER A 287 7.62 -14.94 -4.36
N VAL A 288 7.26 -13.74 -4.79
CA VAL A 288 6.81 -13.50 -6.16
C VAL A 288 8.02 -13.44 -7.09
N PRO A 289 8.22 -14.45 -7.96
CA PRO A 289 9.41 -14.52 -8.78
C PRO A 289 9.40 -13.48 -9.90
N GLY A 290 10.58 -12.90 -10.20
CA GLY A 290 10.76 -11.99 -11.32
C GLY A 290 10.09 -10.62 -11.17
N PHE A 291 9.56 -10.29 -10.00
CA PHE A 291 9.01 -8.99 -9.67
C PHE A 291 9.85 -8.29 -8.61
N SER A 292 10.04 -6.99 -8.78
CA SER A 292 10.62 -6.10 -7.78
C SER A 292 9.74 -4.87 -7.62
N GLN A 293 9.27 -4.65 -6.40
CA GLN A 293 8.53 -3.46 -6.02
C GLN A 293 9.53 -2.34 -5.70
N TYR A 294 9.90 -1.54 -6.69
CA TYR A 294 10.81 -0.41 -6.48
C TYR A 294 10.14 0.69 -5.65
N LEU A 295 8.87 1.01 -5.94
CA LEU A 295 8.08 1.91 -5.09
C LEU A 295 7.65 1.16 -3.82
N ASN A 296 8.65 0.81 -3.02
CA ASN A 296 8.53 -0.06 -1.87
C ASN A 296 8.04 0.67 -0.62
N HIS A 297 6.95 1.40 -0.79
CA HIS A 297 6.28 2.13 0.31
C HIS A 297 5.97 1.16 1.45
N TYR A 298 6.34 1.51 2.66
CA TYR A 298 6.01 0.70 3.81
C TYR A 298 5.21 1.49 4.86
N HIS A 299 4.32 0.77 5.55
CA HIS A 299 3.40 1.28 6.56
C HIS A 299 2.68 2.56 6.10
N CYS A 300 1.92 2.46 5.03
CA CYS A 300 1.12 3.55 4.48
C CYS A 300 -0.30 3.08 4.18
N PRO A 301 -1.27 4.00 3.97
CA PRO A 301 -2.60 3.62 3.52
C PRO A 301 -2.56 2.87 2.19
N THR A 302 -3.36 1.83 2.06
CA THR A 302 -3.44 1.01 0.84
C THR A 302 -4.89 0.87 0.38
N VAL A 303 -5.08 0.71 -0.93
CA VAL A 303 -6.37 0.42 -1.56
C VAL A 303 -6.20 -0.73 -2.54
N SER A 304 -7.08 -1.71 -2.46
CA SER A 304 -7.12 -2.86 -3.38
C SER A 304 -8.33 -2.79 -4.30
N LEU A 305 -8.11 -2.90 -5.62
CA LEU A 305 -9.17 -2.93 -6.63
C LEU A 305 -9.07 -4.22 -7.44
N TYR A 306 -10.21 -4.86 -7.72
CA TYR A 306 -10.29 -6.03 -8.60
C TYR A 306 -11.16 -5.74 -9.81
N GLY A 307 -10.61 -5.93 -11.00
CA GLY A 307 -11.30 -5.86 -12.28
C GLY A 307 -11.58 -7.28 -12.79
N GLU A 308 -12.83 -7.72 -12.70
CA GLU A 308 -13.25 -9.05 -13.14
C GLU A 308 -13.09 -9.20 -14.65
N ASN A 309 -13.50 -8.17 -15.41
CA ASN A 309 -13.44 -8.17 -16.87
C ASN A 309 -12.00 -8.27 -17.41
N GLN A 310 -11.02 -7.76 -16.66
CA GLN A 310 -9.60 -7.79 -17.05
C GLN A 310 -8.81 -8.87 -16.32
N ALA A 311 -9.45 -9.60 -15.38
CA ALA A 311 -8.79 -10.52 -14.45
C ALA A 311 -7.54 -9.87 -13.82
N ALA A 312 -7.68 -8.61 -13.40
CA ALA A 312 -6.58 -7.79 -12.89
C ALA A 312 -6.85 -7.33 -11.46
N MET A 313 -5.83 -7.43 -10.62
CA MET A 313 -5.83 -6.92 -9.26
C MET A 313 -4.87 -5.74 -9.19
N TYR A 314 -5.32 -4.63 -8.62
CA TYR A 314 -4.50 -3.44 -8.41
C TYR A 314 -4.38 -3.18 -6.90
N THR A 315 -3.17 -2.88 -6.45
CA THR A 315 -2.90 -2.41 -5.10
C THR A 315 -2.22 -1.05 -5.17
N LEU A 316 -2.80 -0.05 -4.52
CA LEU A 316 -2.26 1.30 -4.45
C LEU A 316 -1.66 1.56 -3.07
N PHE A 317 -0.58 2.33 -3.05
CA PHE A 317 0.19 2.71 -1.86
C PHE A 317 0.28 4.23 -1.81
N PHE A 318 -0.24 4.85 -0.75
CA PHE A 318 -0.42 6.30 -0.67
C PHE A 318 0.70 6.96 0.13
N GLY A 319 1.72 7.49 -0.51
CA GLY A 319 2.84 8.19 0.12
C GLY A 319 3.63 7.29 1.08
N GLY A 320 3.93 7.80 2.26
CA GLY A 320 4.71 7.05 3.25
C GLY A 320 6.21 7.25 3.09
N ILE A 321 6.96 6.17 3.32
CA ILE A 321 8.42 6.14 3.25
C ILE A 321 8.83 5.07 2.23
N ALA A 322 9.78 5.37 1.35
CA ALA A 322 10.25 4.43 0.33
C ALA A 322 11.71 4.68 -0.05
N GLN A 323 12.41 3.62 -0.49
CA GLN A 323 13.78 3.73 -0.98
C GLN A 323 13.84 4.31 -2.39
N TYR A 324 12.78 4.15 -3.17
CA TYR A 324 12.68 4.65 -4.54
C TYR A 324 11.45 5.52 -4.67
N TYR A 325 11.57 6.58 -5.46
CA TYR A 325 10.48 7.49 -5.77
C TYR A 325 10.71 8.12 -7.14
N TYR A 326 9.68 8.74 -7.69
CA TYR A 326 9.82 9.52 -8.92
C TYR A 326 10.13 10.97 -8.59
N ASP A 327 11.24 11.49 -9.11
CA ASP A 327 11.59 12.89 -9.09
C ASP A 327 11.60 13.43 -10.54
N ASN A 328 10.69 14.35 -10.84
CA ASN A 328 10.51 14.90 -12.19
C ASN A 328 10.42 13.82 -13.30
N GLY A 329 9.73 12.71 -13.00
CA GLY A 329 9.55 11.60 -13.93
C GLY A 329 10.73 10.64 -14.05
N VAL A 330 11.77 10.79 -13.20
CA VAL A 330 12.93 9.90 -13.13
C VAL A 330 12.85 9.06 -11.87
N LEU A 331 12.92 7.73 -12.01
CA LEU A 331 13.01 6.83 -10.86
C LEU A 331 14.33 7.05 -10.14
N THR A 332 14.26 7.55 -8.91
CA THR A 332 15.40 7.91 -8.08
C THR A 332 15.52 6.95 -6.91
N GLN A 333 16.72 6.48 -6.63
CA GLN A 333 17.05 5.68 -5.46
C GLN A 333 17.67 6.55 -4.39
N ASP A 334 17.16 6.45 -3.16
CA ASP A 334 17.74 7.08 -1.98
C ASP A 334 17.79 6.08 -0.81
N ASN A 335 19.00 5.70 -0.42
CA ASN A 335 19.21 4.71 0.65
C ASN A 335 19.00 5.27 2.05
N ASP A 336 18.77 6.58 2.19
CA ASP A 336 18.29 7.20 3.44
C ASP A 336 16.78 7.00 3.64
N VAL A 337 16.12 6.36 2.66
CA VAL A 337 14.72 5.92 2.71
C VAL A 337 13.78 7.07 3.09
N PRO A 338 13.61 8.06 2.19
CA PRO A 338 12.90 9.29 2.46
C PRO A 338 11.38 9.13 2.56
N PHE A 339 10.73 10.15 3.14
CA PHE A 339 9.31 10.38 2.92
C PHE A 339 9.05 10.74 1.47
N VAL A 340 7.97 10.20 0.90
CA VAL A 340 7.64 10.35 -0.53
C VAL A 340 6.19 10.83 -0.71
N LYS A 341 5.91 11.41 -1.88
CA LYS A 341 4.56 11.82 -2.30
C LYS A 341 3.94 10.87 -3.31
N THR A 342 4.75 10.00 -3.88
CA THR A 342 4.31 9.07 -4.93
C THR A 342 3.14 8.21 -4.43
N ILE A 343 2.14 8.00 -5.28
CA ILE A 343 1.15 6.96 -5.09
C ILE A 343 1.56 5.82 -6.01
N GLY A 344 2.16 4.78 -5.42
CA GLY A 344 2.59 3.59 -6.14
C GLY A 344 1.41 2.69 -6.49
N VAL A 345 1.50 1.98 -7.61
CA VAL A 345 0.49 1.04 -8.08
C VAL A 345 1.16 -0.26 -8.47
N VAL A 346 0.73 -1.36 -7.88
CA VAL A 346 1.11 -2.70 -8.33
C VAL A 346 -0.11 -3.35 -8.99
N GLU A 347 0.06 -3.84 -10.19
CA GLU A 347 -0.92 -4.63 -10.92
C GLU A 347 -0.49 -6.09 -10.93
N LYS A 348 -1.43 -7.00 -10.62
CA LYS A 348 -1.31 -8.43 -10.92
C LYS A 348 -2.32 -8.78 -12.00
N ARG A 349 -1.83 -9.27 -13.13
CA ARG A 349 -2.67 -9.71 -14.28
C ARG A 349 -2.13 -11.02 -14.86
N ASN A 350 -2.99 -12.00 -15.04
CA ASN A 350 -2.59 -13.30 -15.60
C ASN A 350 -1.38 -13.94 -14.89
N GLY A 351 -1.31 -13.80 -13.56
CA GLY A 351 -0.22 -14.33 -12.74
C GLY A 351 1.07 -13.51 -12.77
N SER A 352 1.17 -12.46 -13.59
CA SER A 352 2.33 -11.57 -13.67
C SER A 352 2.10 -10.29 -12.88
N TYR A 353 3.16 -9.80 -12.23
CA TYR A 353 3.16 -8.54 -11.49
C TYR A 353 3.88 -7.45 -12.29
N SER A 354 3.36 -6.25 -12.23
CA SER A 354 4.00 -5.05 -12.77
C SER A 354 3.78 -3.87 -11.83
N GLU A 355 4.69 -2.90 -11.89
CA GLU A 355 4.64 -1.70 -11.06
C GLU A 355 4.54 -0.45 -11.93
N SER A 356 3.73 0.49 -11.46
CA SER A 356 3.56 1.81 -12.04
C SER A 356 3.25 2.83 -10.93
N TYR A 357 2.87 4.04 -11.28
CA TYR A 357 2.45 5.06 -10.31
C TYR A 357 1.30 5.89 -10.87
N SER A 358 0.51 6.46 -9.95
CA SER A 358 -0.56 7.38 -10.30
C SER A 358 -0.02 8.73 -10.80
N SER A 359 -0.74 9.37 -11.71
CA SER A 359 -0.47 10.77 -12.10
C SER A 359 -0.75 11.77 -10.96
N THR A 360 -1.58 11.37 -9.98
CA THR A 360 -1.84 12.11 -8.76
C THR A 360 -0.80 11.74 -7.71
N GLU A 361 -0.30 12.73 -6.99
CA GLU A 361 0.58 12.56 -5.83
C GLU A 361 -0.13 12.92 -4.53
N MET A 362 0.38 12.46 -3.40
CA MET A 362 0.00 12.99 -2.10
C MET A 362 0.32 14.49 -2.04
N PRO A 363 -0.54 15.32 -1.42
CA PRO A 363 -0.33 16.78 -1.42
C PRO A 363 0.84 17.25 -0.55
N GLY A 364 1.49 16.33 0.14
CA GLY A 364 2.66 16.55 0.97
C GLY A 364 3.40 15.26 1.25
N LEU A 365 4.45 15.31 2.03
CA LEU A 365 5.18 14.13 2.53
C LEU A 365 4.37 13.53 3.68
N LEU A 366 3.36 12.74 3.32
CA LEU A 366 2.30 12.20 4.18
C LEU A 366 2.19 10.68 3.99
N GLY A 367 1.41 10.04 4.84
CA GLY A 367 0.97 8.65 4.67
C GLY A 367 1.65 7.65 5.60
N ALA A 368 2.91 7.87 6.01
CA ALA A 368 3.58 6.93 6.92
C ALA A 368 2.80 6.80 8.24
N GLY A 369 2.35 5.59 8.59
CA GLY A 369 1.55 5.32 9.78
C GLY A 369 0.10 5.86 9.72
N GLY A 370 -0.40 6.21 8.53
CA GLY A 370 -1.80 6.51 8.28
C GLY A 370 -2.59 5.27 7.87
N GLU A 371 -3.92 5.34 7.99
CA GLU A 371 -4.81 4.23 7.62
C GLU A 371 -5.86 4.68 6.60
N PHE A 372 -6.30 3.73 5.78
CA PHE A 372 -7.43 3.91 4.88
C PHE A 372 -8.71 3.37 5.51
N PHE A 373 -9.77 4.14 5.46
CA PHE A 373 -11.12 3.81 5.94
C PHE A 373 -12.02 3.56 4.73
N PRO A 374 -12.29 2.30 4.39
CA PRO A 374 -13.14 1.96 3.24
C PRO A 374 -14.60 2.33 3.46
N ASP A 375 -15.30 2.71 2.38
CA ASP A 375 -16.75 2.65 2.37
C ASP A 375 -17.18 1.19 2.18
N HIS A 376 -17.56 0.55 3.27
CA HIS A 376 -17.96 -0.87 3.27
C HIS A 376 -19.19 -1.18 2.40
N ASN A 377 -19.96 -0.17 1.99
CA ASN A 377 -21.08 -0.39 1.06
C ASN A 377 -20.60 -0.67 -0.37
N LEU A 378 -19.35 -0.29 -0.69
CA LEU A 378 -18.74 -0.45 -2.00
C LEU A 378 -17.67 -1.56 -2.03
N ALA A 379 -17.14 -1.93 -0.87
CA ALA A 379 -16.10 -2.96 -0.78
C ALA A 379 -16.71 -4.36 -0.91
N ALA A 380 -16.06 -5.22 -1.68
CA ALA A 380 -16.34 -6.65 -1.75
C ALA A 380 -15.25 -7.43 -1.00
N ASN A 381 -15.61 -8.61 -0.43
CA ASN A 381 -14.67 -9.48 0.26
C ASN A 381 -13.72 -8.75 1.23
N GLY A 382 -14.29 -7.95 2.12
CA GLY A 382 -13.56 -7.21 3.16
C GLY A 382 -13.10 -5.83 2.72
N GLU A 383 -12.01 -5.71 1.95
CA GLU A 383 -11.37 -4.44 1.60
C GLU A 383 -11.04 -4.31 0.11
N ILE A 384 -11.57 -5.20 -0.73
CA ILE A 384 -11.36 -5.15 -2.19
C ILE A 384 -12.55 -4.45 -2.84
N PHE A 385 -12.28 -3.42 -3.62
CA PHE A 385 -13.30 -2.73 -4.42
C PHE A 385 -13.39 -3.32 -5.82
N LEU A 386 -14.60 -3.37 -6.38
CA LEU A 386 -14.78 -3.83 -7.76
C LEU A 386 -14.45 -2.70 -8.73
N ALA A 387 -13.31 -2.80 -9.39
CA ALA A 387 -12.84 -1.85 -10.40
C ALA A 387 -13.85 -1.65 -11.54
N ASP A 388 -14.59 -2.70 -11.89
CA ASP A 388 -15.58 -2.64 -12.97
C ASP A 388 -16.82 -1.80 -12.62
N SER A 389 -17.08 -1.56 -11.33
CA SER A 389 -18.17 -0.69 -10.86
C SER A 389 -17.80 0.80 -10.85
N LEU A 390 -16.51 1.13 -11.00
CA LEU A 390 -16.03 2.51 -11.01
C LEU A 390 -16.30 3.16 -12.37
N GLY A 391 -16.96 4.32 -12.36
CA GLY A 391 -17.39 5.02 -13.56
C GLY A 391 -16.44 6.13 -14.02
N THR A 392 -16.89 6.93 -15.01
CA THR A 392 -16.20 8.13 -15.49
C THR A 392 -16.43 9.35 -14.58
N ASP A 393 -17.41 9.29 -13.69
CA ASP A 393 -17.58 10.27 -12.63
C ASP A 393 -16.81 9.79 -11.39
N THR A 394 -16.40 10.72 -10.52
CA THR A 394 -15.67 10.39 -9.30
C THR A 394 -16.51 9.47 -8.42
N THR A 395 -16.02 8.26 -8.22
CA THR A 395 -16.59 7.33 -7.23
C THR A 395 -15.75 7.39 -5.97
N TRP A 396 -16.33 7.90 -4.89
CA TRP A 396 -15.68 7.99 -3.59
C TRP A 396 -15.73 6.64 -2.90
N ILE A 397 -14.57 6.09 -2.54
CA ILE A 397 -14.46 4.73 -1.99
C ILE A 397 -14.07 4.69 -0.51
N GLY A 398 -13.74 5.83 0.07
CA GLY A 398 -13.34 5.90 1.47
C GLY A 398 -12.51 7.12 1.79
N HIS A 399 -11.74 7.03 2.89
CA HIS A 399 -10.96 8.15 3.40
C HIS A 399 -9.57 7.66 3.86
N ILE A 400 -8.58 8.55 3.80
CA ILE A 400 -7.30 8.40 4.47
C ILE A 400 -7.26 9.35 5.66
N PHE A 401 -6.81 8.87 6.82
CA PHE A 401 -6.62 9.72 7.99
C PHE A 401 -5.22 9.52 8.60
N GLY A 402 -4.68 10.62 9.14
CA GLY A 402 -3.52 10.59 10.00
C GLY A 402 -2.20 10.30 9.29
N GLY A 403 -1.35 9.59 10.00
CA GLY A 403 0.03 9.34 9.61
C GLY A 403 0.96 10.48 9.99
N ILE A 404 2.22 10.37 9.58
CA ILE A 404 3.26 11.39 9.84
C ILE A 404 3.24 12.43 8.72
N SER A 405 3.20 13.71 9.09
CA SER A 405 3.46 14.83 8.20
C SER A 405 4.91 15.27 8.36
N SER A 406 5.69 15.17 7.29
CA SER A 406 7.12 15.51 7.29
C SER A 406 7.39 16.82 6.55
N PRO A 407 8.22 17.73 7.13
CA PRO A 407 8.61 18.97 6.46
C PRO A 407 9.67 18.78 5.39
N GLY A 408 10.31 17.61 5.32
CA GLY A 408 11.35 17.27 4.36
C GLY A 408 11.47 15.76 4.14
N ALA A 409 12.09 15.35 3.05
CA ALA A 409 12.21 13.95 2.69
C ALA A 409 13.07 13.15 3.70
N ASN A 410 14.30 13.55 3.94
CA ASN A 410 15.30 12.85 4.76
C ASN A 410 15.46 13.45 6.17
N ILE A 411 14.36 13.68 6.89
CA ILE A 411 14.41 14.34 8.21
C ILE A 411 15.12 13.50 9.27
N PHE A 412 15.09 12.17 9.16
CA PHE A 412 15.73 11.28 10.14
C PHE A 412 17.24 11.51 10.18
N PHE A 413 17.89 11.54 9.03
CA PHE A 413 19.34 11.78 8.92
C PHE A 413 19.70 13.25 9.00
N GLY A 414 18.82 14.13 8.56
CA GLY A 414 19.00 15.59 8.67
C GLY A 414 18.86 16.17 10.08
N GLY A 415 18.53 15.36 11.08
CA GLY A 415 18.34 15.81 12.46
C GLY A 415 17.09 16.67 12.70
N MET A 416 16.10 16.59 11.79
CA MET A 416 14.84 17.37 11.83
C MET A 416 13.63 16.52 12.24
N THR A 417 13.82 15.36 12.85
CA THR A 417 12.73 14.46 13.26
C THR A 417 11.71 15.12 14.17
N ASN A 418 12.15 16.04 15.03
CA ASN A 418 11.30 16.81 15.93
C ASN A 418 10.41 17.86 15.24
N ASN A 419 10.61 18.11 13.95
CA ASN A 419 9.78 19.03 13.16
C ASN A 419 8.65 18.32 12.43
N SER A 420 8.64 16.98 12.38
CA SER A 420 7.50 16.21 11.91
C SER A 420 6.42 16.16 12.98
N ILE A 421 5.19 16.02 12.54
CA ILE A 421 4.01 15.91 13.42
C ILE A 421 3.13 14.73 12.99
N ALA A 422 2.34 14.22 13.90
CA ALA A 422 1.20 13.40 13.52
C ALA A 422 0.19 14.28 12.76
N SER A 423 -0.27 13.82 11.60
CA SER A 423 -1.15 14.60 10.71
C SER A 423 -2.60 14.55 11.20
N PRO A 424 -3.29 15.69 11.36
CA PRO A 424 -4.72 15.74 11.59
C PRO A 424 -5.54 15.71 10.28
N THR A 425 -4.89 15.62 9.13
CA THR A 425 -5.53 15.76 7.82
C THR A 425 -6.28 14.48 7.44
N LEU A 426 -7.49 14.66 6.94
CA LEU A 426 -8.28 13.63 6.29
C LEU A 426 -8.30 13.90 4.78
N PHE A 427 -8.37 12.83 4.00
CA PHE A 427 -8.63 12.91 2.56
C PHE A 427 -9.76 11.99 2.20
N LYS A 428 -10.77 12.47 1.47
CA LYS A 428 -11.61 11.56 0.70
C LYS A 428 -10.80 11.00 -0.45
N VAL A 429 -10.94 9.70 -0.68
CA VAL A 429 -10.29 8.99 -1.77
C VAL A 429 -11.33 8.57 -2.77
N GLY A 430 -11.14 8.98 -4.00
CA GLY A 430 -12.01 8.63 -5.12
C GLY A 430 -11.23 8.19 -6.32
N PHE A 431 -11.93 7.52 -7.23
CA PHE A 431 -11.42 7.11 -8.51
C PHE A 431 -12.33 7.61 -9.63
N VAL A 432 -11.70 8.03 -10.71
CA VAL A 432 -12.35 8.35 -11.97
C VAL A 432 -11.78 7.40 -13.00
N ARG A 433 -12.64 6.60 -13.64
CA ARG A 433 -12.18 5.77 -14.74
C ARG A 433 -11.66 6.69 -15.83
N ASN A 434 -10.42 6.50 -16.21
CA ASN A 434 -9.88 7.21 -17.36
C ASN A 434 -10.76 6.89 -18.55
N SER A 435 -11.49 7.88 -19.03
CA SER A 435 -12.07 7.85 -20.35
C SER A 435 -10.90 7.96 -21.34
N GLY A 436 -10.00 6.98 -21.32
CA GLY A 436 -9.12 6.77 -22.46
C GLY A 436 -10.04 6.79 -23.65
N LEU A 437 -9.73 7.57 -24.67
CA LEU A 437 -10.43 7.55 -25.94
C LEU A 437 -10.76 6.08 -26.22
N GLY A 438 -12.03 5.72 -26.10
CA GLY A 438 -12.47 4.33 -26.02
C GLY A 438 -12.04 3.56 -27.24
N VAL A 439 -10.89 2.94 -27.11
CA VAL A 439 -10.57 1.79 -27.92
C VAL A 439 -11.30 0.67 -27.21
N LEU A 440 -12.43 0.28 -27.76
CA LEU A 440 -13.05 -1.00 -27.44
C LEU A 440 -11.93 -2.04 -27.60
N GLU A 441 -11.37 -2.53 -26.47
CA GLU A 441 -10.62 -3.77 -26.52
C GLU A 441 -11.61 -4.82 -26.99
N SER A 442 -11.57 -5.11 -28.29
CA SER A 442 -12.25 -6.27 -28.81
C SER A 442 -11.56 -7.48 -28.18
N ASN A 443 -12.28 -8.18 -27.29
CA ASN A 443 -11.91 -9.49 -26.78
C ASN A 443 -11.84 -10.48 -27.95
N TYR A 444 -10.74 -10.46 -28.68
CA TYR A 444 -10.32 -11.55 -29.55
C TYR A 444 -8.79 -11.64 -29.52
N GLY A 445 -8.29 -12.83 -29.30
CA GLY A 445 -6.95 -13.27 -28.95
C GLY A 445 -5.78 -12.91 -29.88
N ASP A 446 -5.68 -11.71 -30.39
CA ASP A 446 -4.58 -11.28 -31.23
C ASP A 446 -4.00 -9.94 -30.73
N ASN A 447 -3.17 -10.02 -29.70
CA ASN A 447 -2.41 -8.89 -29.20
C ASN A 447 -1.23 -8.62 -30.16
N LEU A 448 -1.23 -7.44 -30.81
CA LEU A 448 -0.15 -7.04 -31.71
C LEU A 448 1.12 -6.58 -30.99
N GLY A 449 1.17 -6.59 -29.65
CA GLY A 449 2.34 -6.18 -28.89
C GLY A 449 2.85 -4.77 -29.25
N LEU A 450 1.92 -3.83 -29.48
CA LEU A 450 2.22 -2.48 -30.00
C LEU A 450 3.01 -1.64 -28.98
N LEU A 451 4.17 -1.13 -29.40
CA LEU A 451 5.03 -0.24 -28.61
C LEU A 451 5.49 0.94 -29.46
N VAL A 452 5.71 2.07 -28.79
CA VAL A 452 6.32 3.29 -29.37
C VAL A 452 7.58 3.63 -28.59
N SER A 453 8.69 3.84 -29.27
CA SER A 453 9.98 4.17 -28.65
C SER A 453 10.82 5.09 -29.57
N PRO A 454 11.43 6.17 -29.01
CA PRO A 454 11.24 6.68 -27.66
C PRO A 454 9.84 7.30 -27.45
N ASN A 455 9.37 7.34 -26.20
CA ASN A 455 8.18 8.09 -25.82
C ASN A 455 8.50 8.90 -24.54
N PRO A 456 8.57 10.24 -24.60
CA PRO A 456 8.22 11.13 -25.72
C PRO A 456 9.08 10.94 -27.00
N SER A 457 8.44 11.05 -28.15
CA SER A 457 9.07 11.00 -29.46
C SER A 457 9.47 12.41 -29.94
N ASN A 458 10.66 12.52 -30.52
CA ASN A 458 11.16 13.76 -31.07
C ASN A 458 11.76 13.52 -32.47
N GLY A 459 11.14 14.07 -33.49
CA GLY A 459 11.60 14.02 -34.88
C GLY A 459 11.38 12.69 -35.62
N LYS A 460 11.07 11.58 -34.90
CA LYS A 460 10.74 10.27 -35.50
C LYS A 460 9.77 9.48 -34.61
N LEU A 461 8.82 8.80 -35.24
CA LEU A 461 7.94 7.85 -34.59
C LEU A 461 8.34 6.43 -34.98
N ILE A 462 8.99 5.73 -34.06
CA ILE A 462 9.37 4.32 -34.25
C ILE A 462 8.37 3.45 -33.49
N VAL A 463 7.80 2.50 -34.20
CA VAL A 463 6.78 1.59 -33.70
C VAL A 463 7.31 0.17 -33.75
N GLN A 464 7.12 -0.58 -32.69
CA GLN A 464 7.38 -2.02 -32.65
C GLN A 464 6.04 -2.74 -32.49
N ILE A 465 5.86 -3.82 -33.25
CA ILE A 465 4.72 -4.72 -33.13
C ILE A 465 5.16 -6.17 -33.19
N GLN A 466 4.42 -7.03 -32.49
CA GLN A 466 4.52 -8.48 -32.59
C GLN A 466 3.34 -8.98 -33.44
N SER A 467 3.57 -9.10 -34.73
CA SER A 467 2.54 -9.56 -35.66
C SER A 467 2.42 -11.10 -35.59
N GLN A 468 1.23 -11.61 -35.69
CA GLN A 468 0.96 -13.06 -35.79
C GLN A 468 0.71 -13.52 -37.22
N LEU A 469 0.68 -12.57 -38.16
CA LEU A 469 0.40 -12.85 -39.58
C LEU A 469 1.34 -12.00 -40.44
N GLN A 470 1.73 -12.57 -41.58
CA GLN A 470 2.34 -11.79 -42.64
C GLN A 470 1.23 -11.04 -43.43
N GLY A 471 1.34 -9.72 -43.56
CA GLY A 471 0.32 -8.93 -44.26
C GLY A 471 0.57 -7.41 -44.13
N MET A 472 -0.42 -6.63 -44.53
CA MET A 472 -0.42 -5.17 -44.36
C MET A 472 -0.95 -4.84 -42.95
N THR A 473 -0.23 -3.97 -42.26
CA THR A 473 -0.67 -3.38 -40.99
C THR A 473 -0.98 -1.91 -41.22
N ALA A 474 -2.19 -1.49 -40.89
CA ALA A 474 -2.59 -0.09 -40.91
C ALA A 474 -2.20 0.60 -39.60
N PHE A 475 -1.52 1.72 -39.68
CA PHE A 475 -1.18 2.61 -38.57
C PHE A 475 -1.94 3.92 -38.70
N GLU A 476 -2.64 4.31 -37.65
CA GLU A 476 -3.44 5.52 -37.57
C GLU A 476 -3.02 6.34 -36.34
N VAL A 477 -2.78 7.65 -36.50
CA VAL A 477 -2.48 8.58 -35.39
C VAL A 477 -3.64 9.52 -35.22
N PHE A 478 -4.13 9.67 -34.00
CA PHE A 478 -5.22 10.58 -33.64
C PHE A 478 -4.74 11.58 -32.58
N ASP A 479 -5.27 12.82 -32.64
CA ASP A 479 -5.15 13.76 -31.53
C ASP A 479 -6.12 13.42 -30.37
N THR A 480 -6.04 14.17 -29.28
CA THR A 480 -6.89 13.98 -28.11
C THR A 480 -8.38 14.28 -28.34
N ALA A 481 -8.71 14.94 -29.44
CA ALA A 481 -10.09 15.20 -29.89
C ALA A 481 -10.63 14.10 -30.84
N GLY A 482 -9.83 13.07 -31.13
CA GLY A 482 -10.18 11.98 -32.04
C GLY A 482 -10.00 12.33 -33.53
N LYS A 483 -9.38 13.46 -33.85
CA LYS A 483 -9.08 13.84 -35.24
C LYS A 483 -7.89 13.01 -35.73
N MET A 484 -8.08 12.34 -36.87
CA MET A 484 -7.00 11.59 -37.54
C MET A 484 -5.92 12.57 -38.09
N MET A 485 -4.69 12.33 -37.67
CA MET A 485 -3.50 13.11 -38.05
C MET A 485 -2.64 12.39 -39.11
N LEU A 486 -2.59 11.06 -39.05
CA LEU A 486 -1.85 10.20 -39.99
C LEU A 486 -2.60 8.90 -40.20
N ARG A 487 -2.58 8.38 -41.43
CA ARG A 487 -2.88 7.01 -41.75
C ARG A 487 -1.86 6.49 -42.75
N THR A 488 -1.27 5.35 -42.47
CA THR A 488 -0.35 4.65 -43.35
C THR A 488 -0.50 3.15 -43.24
N GLU A 489 -0.16 2.40 -44.29
CA GLU A 489 -0.17 0.95 -44.29
C GLU A 489 1.24 0.47 -44.64
N VAL A 490 1.76 -0.45 -43.82
CA VAL A 490 3.12 -0.98 -43.92
C VAL A 490 3.08 -2.51 -43.96
N PRO A 491 3.81 -3.15 -44.87
CA PRO A 491 3.92 -4.60 -44.88
C PRO A 491 4.70 -5.07 -43.66
N THR A 492 4.13 -6.06 -42.95
CA THR A 492 4.73 -6.68 -41.79
C THR A 492 4.82 -8.20 -41.97
N LYS A 493 5.81 -8.79 -41.37
CA LYS A 493 6.02 -10.26 -41.36
C LYS A 493 5.57 -10.85 -40.02
N ASP A 494 5.34 -12.12 -39.97
CA ASP A 494 5.11 -12.85 -38.75
C ASP A 494 6.30 -12.63 -37.76
N GLY A 495 5.99 -12.42 -36.48
CA GLY A 495 6.95 -12.12 -35.42
C GLY A 495 7.18 -10.62 -35.22
N ALA A 496 8.34 -10.27 -34.68
CA ALA A 496 8.73 -8.89 -34.32
C ALA A 496 9.02 -8.03 -35.56
N ASN A 497 8.38 -6.86 -35.63
CA ASN A 497 8.58 -5.84 -36.63
C ASN A 497 8.91 -4.50 -35.97
N THR A 498 9.88 -3.77 -36.55
CA THR A 498 10.20 -2.38 -36.18
C THR A 498 9.95 -1.49 -37.37
N ILE A 499 9.08 -0.51 -37.23
CA ILE A 499 8.57 0.33 -38.31
C ILE A 499 8.91 1.78 -37.97
N ASP A 500 9.56 2.46 -38.89
CA ASP A 500 9.81 3.91 -38.81
C ASP A 500 8.67 4.61 -39.57
N LEU A 501 7.76 5.27 -38.86
CA LEU A 501 6.68 6.08 -39.45
C LEU A 501 7.14 7.48 -39.81
N GLY A 502 8.43 7.80 -39.64
CA GLY A 502 9.04 9.07 -40.01
C GLY A 502 8.73 10.22 -39.06
N ALA A 503 9.05 11.41 -39.50
CA ALA A 503 8.73 12.65 -38.79
C ALA A 503 7.26 13.04 -39.04
N LEU A 504 6.48 13.10 -37.95
CA LEU A 504 5.10 13.53 -38.02
C LEU A 504 5.03 15.07 -38.16
N GLN A 505 4.21 15.56 -39.07
CA GLN A 505 3.93 16.98 -39.22
C GLN A 505 2.76 17.39 -38.30
N ILE A 506 2.96 17.23 -36.97
CA ILE A 506 1.97 17.51 -35.93
C ILE A 506 2.58 18.41 -34.86
N ALA A 507 1.74 19.13 -34.14
CA ALA A 507 2.20 19.95 -33.01
C ALA A 507 2.69 19.10 -31.84
N ALA A 508 3.52 19.67 -30.98
CA ALA A 508 3.87 19.01 -29.71
C ALA A 508 2.61 18.75 -28.87
N GLY A 509 2.45 17.53 -28.36
CA GLY A 509 1.24 17.14 -27.63
C GLY A 509 1.09 15.64 -27.41
N LYS A 510 -0.05 15.25 -26.85
CA LYS A 510 -0.44 13.84 -26.67
C LYS A 510 -1.24 13.34 -27.86
N TYR A 511 -0.94 12.11 -28.27
CA TYR A 511 -1.58 11.47 -29.44
C TYR A 511 -1.83 9.98 -29.14
N VAL A 512 -2.73 9.38 -29.91
CA VAL A 512 -3.02 7.93 -29.90
C VAL A 512 -2.53 7.34 -31.21
N LEU A 513 -1.69 6.30 -31.15
CA LEU A 513 -1.35 5.46 -32.29
C LEU A 513 -2.18 4.17 -32.24
N THR A 514 -2.84 3.84 -33.32
CA THR A 514 -3.57 2.57 -33.50
C THR A 514 -2.91 1.74 -34.59
N ALA A 515 -2.70 0.47 -34.34
CA ALA A 515 -2.29 -0.53 -35.32
C ALA A 515 -3.44 -1.51 -35.57
N THR A 516 -3.70 -1.84 -36.84
CA THR A 516 -4.74 -2.80 -37.23
C THR A 516 -4.19 -3.78 -38.26
N GLN A 517 -4.34 -5.09 -38.02
CA GLN A 517 -3.94 -6.16 -38.92
C GLN A 517 -4.84 -7.38 -38.76
N GLY A 518 -5.37 -7.94 -39.87
CA GLY A 518 -6.12 -9.21 -39.89
C GLY A 518 -7.35 -9.24 -38.96
N GLY A 519 -7.90 -8.08 -38.59
CA GLY A 519 -8.98 -7.93 -37.59
C GLY A 519 -8.51 -7.63 -36.19
N ALA A 520 -7.25 -7.87 -35.85
CA ALA A 520 -6.63 -7.43 -34.60
C ALA A 520 -6.41 -5.92 -34.62
N ARG A 521 -6.73 -5.24 -33.53
CA ARG A 521 -6.55 -3.79 -33.38
C ARG A 521 -6.02 -3.48 -32.01
N GLN A 522 -4.93 -2.72 -31.95
CA GLN A 522 -4.34 -2.27 -30.69
C GLN A 522 -3.97 -0.79 -30.77
N SER A 523 -4.08 -0.08 -29.64
CA SER A 523 -3.74 1.34 -29.56
C SER A 523 -2.81 1.63 -28.39
N ILE A 524 -1.98 2.66 -28.54
CA ILE A 524 -1.06 3.15 -27.51
C ILE A 524 -0.99 4.67 -27.54
N ASN A 525 -0.91 5.28 -26.35
CA ASN A 525 -0.68 6.72 -26.24
C ASN A 525 0.81 7.05 -26.39
N PHE A 526 1.10 8.19 -27.03
CA PHE A 526 2.46 8.71 -27.08
C PHE A 526 2.49 10.24 -27.01
N ILE A 527 3.63 10.78 -26.63
CA ILE A 527 3.90 12.21 -26.59
C ILE A 527 4.83 12.56 -27.77
N TRP A 528 4.46 13.59 -28.52
CA TRP A 528 5.27 14.18 -29.58
C TRP A 528 5.79 15.53 -29.10
N ASN A 529 7.13 15.75 -29.19
CA ASN A 529 7.82 16.98 -28.78
C ASN A 529 8.22 17.81 -30.01
#